data_4c468dff36839096c99e2b6ab424c594
#
_entry.id   4c468dff36839096c99e2b6ab424c594
#
_cell.length_a   1.000
_cell.length_b   1.000
_cell.length_c   1.000
_cell.angle_alpha   90.00
_cell.angle_beta   90.00
_cell.angle_gamma   90.00
#
_symmetry.space_group_name_H-M   'P 1'
#
loop_
_entity.id
_entity.type
_entity.pdbx_description
1 polymer ?
#
loop_
_entity_poly.entity_id
_entity_poly.type
_entity_poly.pdbx_seq_one_letter_code
_entity_poly.pdbx_strand_id
1 'polypeptide(L)'
;MGSTTTALTSKGVHTPVRIIGAGGPNVDVALVSITMSSSYATGGETLTLPADIRAKQLLAVDLITTHDGTRLWEWDGSTTTPKLKAYDAFATEEGAATDVSATTLYAYLIYGG
;
A
#
# COMPACT_ATOMS: atom_id res chain seq x y z
N MET A 1 7.13 5.72 -11.77
CA MET A 1 5.82 5.11 -12.00
C MET A 1 5.22 4.69 -10.69
N GLY A 2 3.92 4.72 -10.57
CA GLY A 2 3.23 4.31 -9.36
C GLY A 2 2.77 2.85 -9.42
N SER A 3 2.43 2.32 -8.27
CA SER A 3 1.83 1.00 -8.14
C SER A 3 0.35 1.04 -8.52
N THR A 4 -0.21 -0.13 -8.77
CA THR A 4 -1.65 -0.31 -8.96
C THR A 4 -2.22 -1.02 -7.75
N THR A 5 -3.26 -0.46 -7.15
CA THR A 5 -3.89 -1.00 -5.96
C THR A 5 -5.29 -1.48 -6.30
N THR A 6 -5.59 -2.72 -5.92
CA THR A 6 -6.91 -3.33 -6.14
C THR A 6 -7.50 -3.74 -4.80
N ALA A 7 -8.72 -3.29 -4.53
CA ALA A 7 -9.46 -3.72 -3.35
C ALA A 7 -9.87 -5.19 -3.50
N LEU A 8 -9.72 -5.95 -2.42
CA LEU A 8 -10.06 -7.38 -2.40
C LEU A 8 -11.36 -7.59 -1.63
N THR A 9 -12.34 -8.18 -2.31
CA THR A 9 -13.61 -8.57 -1.69
C THR A 9 -14.08 -9.88 -2.31
N SER A 10 -15.02 -10.55 -1.65
CA SER A 10 -15.57 -11.80 -2.17
C SER A 10 -16.37 -11.63 -3.46
N LYS A 11 -16.76 -10.41 -3.82
CA LYS A 11 -17.57 -10.09 -5.01
C LYS A 11 -16.93 -9.03 -5.89
N GLY A 12 -15.65 -8.71 -5.68
CA GLY A 12 -14.97 -7.67 -6.44
C GLY A 12 -15.40 -6.25 -6.08
N VAL A 13 -16.22 -6.09 -5.06
CA VAL A 13 -16.68 -4.78 -4.57
C VAL A 13 -16.02 -4.50 -3.23
N HIS A 14 -15.40 -3.33 -3.11
CA HIS A 14 -14.74 -2.93 -1.88
C HIS A 14 -15.74 -2.81 -0.74
N THR A 15 -15.55 -3.60 0.31
CA THR A 15 -16.38 -3.58 1.52
C THR A 15 -15.46 -3.48 2.74
N PRO A 16 -15.22 -2.27 3.26
CA PRO A 16 -14.31 -2.11 4.39
C PRO A 16 -14.92 -2.66 5.68
N VAL A 17 -14.04 -3.10 6.57
CA VAL A 17 -14.40 -3.36 7.96
C VAL A 17 -14.35 -2.04 8.69
N ARG A 18 -15.48 -1.66 9.31
CA ARG A 18 -15.57 -0.40 10.04
C ARG A 18 -15.33 -0.62 11.51
N ILE A 19 -14.40 0.14 12.07
CA ILE A 19 -14.11 0.17 13.50
C ILE A 19 -14.63 1.49 14.04
N ILE A 20 -15.53 1.42 15.02
CA ILE A 20 -16.12 2.59 15.65
C ILE A 20 -15.40 2.83 16.97
N GLY A 21 -14.67 3.95 17.06
CA GLY A 21 -14.03 4.36 18.30
C GLY A 21 -15.01 5.05 19.24
N ALA A 22 -14.80 4.90 20.55
CA ALA A 22 -15.62 5.56 21.55
C ALA A 22 -15.42 7.08 21.48
N GLY A 23 -16.48 7.79 21.09
CA GLY A 23 -16.47 9.26 21.04
C GLY A 23 -15.65 9.86 19.90
N GLY A 24 -15.16 9.04 18.95
CA GLY A 24 -14.34 9.52 17.85
C GLY A 24 -14.91 9.20 16.46
N PRO A 25 -14.28 9.69 15.42
CA PRO A 25 -14.67 9.37 14.04
C PRO A 25 -14.46 7.88 13.74
N ASN A 26 -15.22 7.37 12.78
CA ASN A 26 -15.08 5.98 12.35
C ASN A 26 -13.73 5.74 11.67
N VAL A 27 -13.19 4.57 11.92
CA VAL A 27 -11.98 4.08 11.23
C VAL A 27 -12.39 2.86 10.40
N ASP A 28 -12.04 2.90 9.14
CA ASP A 28 -12.32 1.82 8.20
C ASP A 28 -11.03 1.11 7.84
N VAL A 29 -11.12 -0.19 7.56
CA VAL A 29 -9.98 -1.02 7.14
C VAL A 29 -10.35 -1.73 5.85
N ALA A 30 -9.48 -1.63 4.84
CA ALA A 30 -9.66 -2.30 3.57
C ALA A 30 -8.49 -3.22 3.29
N LEU A 31 -8.77 -4.47 2.90
CA LEU A 31 -7.76 -5.39 2.39
C LEU A 31 -7.56 -5.10 0.91
N VAL A 32 -6.32 -4.91 0.49
CA VAL A 32 -5.97 -4.59 -0.90
C VAL A 32 -4.82 -5.45 -1.38
N SER A 33 -4.75 -5.65 -2.70
CA SER A 33 -3.56 -6.12 -3.38
C SER A 33 -2.91 -4.94 -4.10
N ILE A 34 -1.58 -4.89 -4.08
CA ILE A 34 -0.81 -3.79 -4.68
C ILE A 34 0.18 -4.39 -5.65
N THR A 35 0.01 -4.13 -6.94
CA THR A 35 0.93 -4.58 -7.98
C THR A 35 1.90 -3.45 -8.29
N MET A 36 3.19 -3.75 -8.21
CA MET A 36 4.26 -2.78 -8.43
C MET A 36 4.44 -2.50 -9.92
N SER A 37 5.14 -1.42 -10.22
CA SER A 37 5.36 -0.97 -11.59
C SER A 37 6.60 -1.62 -12.22
N SER A 38 6.78 -1.40 -13.52
CA SER A 38 7.96 -1.85 -14.25
C SER A 38 9.17 -0.93 -14.08
N SER A 39 9.04 0.17 -13.34
CA SER A 39 10.13 1.13 -13.14
C SER A 39 10.10 1.67 -11.71
N TYR A 40 10.93 1.10 -10.86
CA TYR A 40 11.03 1.53 -9.46
C TYR A 40 11.57 2.95 -9.37
N ALA A 41 10.93 3.79 -8.57
CA ALA A 41 11.40 5.16 -8.32
C ALA A 41 12.19 5.22 -7.02
N THR A 42 13.33 5.86 -7.03
CA THR A 42 14.11 6.11 -5.81
C THR A 42 13.26 6.84 -4.79
N GLY A 43 13.25 6.33 -3.56
CA GLY A 43 12.36 6.82 -2.51
C GLY A 43 11.08 6.01 -2.35
N GLY A 44 10.79 5.14 -3.29
CA GLY A 44 9.68 4.19 -3.22
C GLY A 44 8.67 4.32 -4.36
N GLU A 45 7.95 3.23 -4.58
CA GLU A 45 6.80 3.20 -5.47
C GLU A 45 5.66 4.00 -4.84
N THR A 46 5.05 4.90 -5.61
CA THR A 46 3.87 5.62 -5.15
C THR A 46 2.72 4.64 -4.94
N LEU A 47 2.14 4.64 -3.74
CA LEU A 47 0.96 3.86 -3.45
C LEU A 47 -0.26 4.60 -3.99
N THR A 48 -0.87 4.05 -5.03
CA THR A 48 -2.07 4.62 -5.62
C THR A 48 -3.28 4.11 -4.84
N LEU A 49 -3.98 5.02 -4.16
CA LEU A 49 -5.14 4.64 -3.36
C LEU A 49 -6.35 4.39 -4.26
N PRO A 50 -7.21 3.41 -3.93
CA PRO A 50 -8.51 3.27 -4.60
C PRO A 50 -9.32 4.57 -4.49
N ALA A 51 -10.18 4.85 -5.48
CA ALA A 51 -10.88 6.12 -5.56
C ALA A 51 -11.76 6.43 -4.35
N ASP A 52 -12.37 5.41 -3.77
CA ASP A 52 -13.23 5.55 -2.59
C ASP A 52 -12.43 5.83 -1.31
N ILE A 53 -11.17 5.40 -1.24
CA ILE A 53 -10.28 5.70 -0.12
C ILE A 53 -9.58 7.04 -0.33
N ARG A 54 -9.28 7.38 -1.59
CA ARG A 54 -8.58 8.62 -1.95
C ARG A 54 -9.30 9.87 -1.48
N ALA A 55 -10.64 9.82 -1.42
CA ALA A 55 -11.46 10.92 -0.95
C ALA A 55 -11.49 11.04 0.59
N LYS A 56 -10.85 10.10 1.29
CA LYS A 56 -10.81 10.04 2.75
C LYS A 56 -9.38 10.22 3.24
N GLN A 57 -9.19 10.21 4.53
CA GLN A 57 -7.87 10.37 5.13
C GLN A 57 -7.24 9.00 5.39
N LEU A 58 -6.12 8.73 4.73
CA LEU A 58 -5.32 7.55 5.05
C LEU A 58 -4.66 7.75 6.41
N LEU A 59 -4.76 6.75 7.28
CA LEU A 59 -4.18 6.79 8.62
C LEU A 59 -2.94 5.92 8.73
N ALA A 60 -2.96 4.74 8.10
CA ALA A 60 -1.83 3.80 8.14
C ALA A 60 -1.92 2.79 7.01
N VAL A 61 -0.77 2.20 6.69
CA VAL A 61 -0.66 1.06 5.77
C VAL A 61 -0.01 -0.09 6.53
N ASP A 62 -0.71 -1.20 6.65
CA ASP A 62 -0.19 -2.40 7.29
C ASP A 62 0.11 -3.44 6.22
N LEU A 63 1.38 -3.60 5.87
CA LEU A 63 1.79 -4.58 4.86
C LEU A 63 1.74 -5.97 5.46
N ILE A 64 0.89 -6.82 4.88
CA ILE A 64 0.83 -8.24 5.23
C ILE A 64 2.00 -8.97 4.58
N THR A 65 2.26 -8.69 3.31
CA THR A 65 3.38 -9.25 2.56
C THR A 65 4.53 -8.26 2.60
N THR A 66 5.61 -8.59 3.29
CA THR A 66 6.78 -7.72 3.42
C THR A 66 7.99 -8.25 2.67
N HIS A 67 7.89 -9.46 2.11
CA HIS A 67 8.96 -10.10 1.35
C HIS A 67 8.48 -10.47 -0.05
N ASP A 68 9.36 -10.32 -1.02
CA ASP A 68 9.15 -10.78 -2.38
C ASP A 68 10.50 -11.27 -2.93
N GLY A 69 10.70 -12.59 -2.94
CA GLY A 69 11.97 -13.19 -3.32
C GLY A 69 13.10 -12.70 -2.42
N THR A 70 14.02 -11.93 -2.98
CA THR A 70 15.14 -11.36 -2.23
C THR A 70 14.89 -9.93 -1.75
N ARG A 71 13.72 -9.37 -2.05
CA ARG A 71 13.37 -7.99 -1.70
C ARG A 71 12.58 -7.93 -0.42
N LEU A 72 12.82 -6.86 0.35
CA LEU A 72 11.99 -6.45 1.47
C LEU A 72 11.26 -5.18 1.10
N TRP A 73 10.00 -5.09 1.51
CA TRP A 73 9.16 -3.93 1.24
C TRP A 73 8.71 -3.28 2.54
N GLU A 74 8.69 -1.97 2.56
CA GLU A 74 8.16 -1.22 3.70
C GLU A 74 7.41 0.02 3.25
N TRP A 75 6.44 0.44 4.06
CA TRP A 75 5.76 1.72 3.89
C TRP A 75 6.62 2.83 4.48
N ASP A 76 6.69 3.98 3.78
CA ASP A 76 7.52 5.11 4.20
C ASP A 76 6.94 5.92 5.36
N GLY A 77 5.74 5.57 5.83
CA GLY A 77 5.07 6.25 6.94
C GLY A 77 4.27 7.49 6.52
N SER A 78 4.34 7.90 5.27
CA SER A 78 3.58 9.06 4.79
C SER A 78 2.11 8.71 4.59
N THR A 79 1.22 9.57 5.07
CA THR A 79 -0.23 9.43 4.85
C THR A 79 -0.74 10.35 3.75
N THR A 80 0.04 11.32 3.32
CA THR A 80 -0.33 12.25 2.26
C THR A 80 0.21 11.83 0.90
N THR A 81 1.44 11.34 0.86
CA THR A 81 2.07 10.82 -0.35
C THR A 81 2.71 9.47 -0.04
N PRO A 82 1.88 8.44 0.26
CA PRO A 82 2.41 7.15 0.71
C PRO A 82 3.22 6.48 -0.38
N LYS A 83 4.36 5.91 0.01
CA LYS A 83 5.25 5.16 -0.88
C LYS A 83 5.65 3.86 -0.23
N LEU A 84 5.93 2.86 -1.08
CA LEU A 84 6.43 1.56 -0.67
C LEU A 84 7.86 1.43 -1.17
N LYS A 85 8.79 1.30 -0.23
CA LYS A 85 10.23 1.18 -0.54
C LYS A 85 10.62 -0.28 -0.60
N ALA A 86 11.49 -0.60 -1.56
CA ALA A 86 12.04 -1.93 -1.75
C ALA A 86 13.54 -1.92 -1.46
N TYR A 87 13.99 -2.99 -0.80
CA TYR A 87 15.41 -3.21 -0.49
C TYR A 87 15.81 -4.58 -1.02
N ASP A 88 16.92 -4.64 -1.78
CA ASP A 88 17.43 -5.90 -2.34
C ASP A 88 18.41 -6.60 -1.41
N ALA A 89 18.88 -5.90 -0.37
CA ALA A 89 19.72 -6.41 0.70
C ALA A 89 19.51 -5.55 1.93
N PHE A 90 20.10 -5.93 3.05
CA PHE A 90 19.98 -5.13 4.27
C PHE A 90 20.42 -3.70 4.02
N ALA A 91 19.49 -2.76 4.25
CA ALA A 91 19.71 -1.33 4.16
C ALA A 91 20.08 -0.81 2.75
N THR A 92 19.96 -1.63 1.70
CA THR A 92 20.25 -1.21 0.33
C THR A 92 18.96 -1.11 -0.45
N GLU A 93 18.54 0.12 -0.74
CA GLU A 93 17.33 0.37 -1.54
C GLU A 93 17.53 -0.13 -2.98
N GLU A 94 16.43 -0.62 -3.58
CA GLU A 94 16.41 -1.05 -4.98
C GLU A 94 16.80 0.11 -5.91
N GLY A 95 17.51 -0.20 -6.98
CA GLY A 95 17.95 0.82 -7.94
C GLY A 95 16.79 1.42 -8.72
N ALA A 96 16.92 2.71 -9.08
CA ALA A 96 15.92 3.39 -9.89
C ALA A 96 15.74 2.68 -11.23
N ALA A 97 14.51 2.67 -11.74
CA ALA A 97 14.09 2.03 -12.98
C ALA A 97 14.14 0.49 -12.96
N THR A 98 14.41 -0.14 -11.82
CA THR A 98 14.30 -1.60 -11.70
C THR A 98 12.87 -2.04 -11.94
N ASP A 99 12.70 -3.10 -12.72
CA ASP A 99 11.37 -3.68 -12.97
C ASP A 99 10.95 -4.52 -11.79
N VAL A 100 9.93 -4.05 -11.07
CA VAL A 100 9.35 -4.74 -9.92
C VAL A 100 7.92 -5.18 -10.19
N SER A 101 7.52 -5.22 -11.46
CA SER A 101 6.12 -5.51 -11.85
C SER A 101 5.67 -6.94 -11.53
N ALA A 102 6.60 -7.86 -11.28
CA ALA A 102 6.25 -9.21 -10.85
C ALA A 102 5.80 -9.26 -9.38
N THR A 103 5.99 -8.20 -8.62
CA THR A 103 5.65 -8.14 -7.21
C THR A 103 4.20 -7.72 -7.03
N THR A 104 3.45 -8.50 -6.24
CA THR A 104 2.15 -8.12 -5.72
C THR A 104 2.19 -8.26 -4.21
N LEU A 105 1.93 -7.15 -3.52
CA LEU A 105 1.87 -7.11 -2.06
C LEU A 105 0.42 -7.08 -1.61
N TYR A 106 0.19 -7.59 -0.42
CA TYR A 106 -1.12 -7.51 0.24
C TYR A 106 -0.99 -6.63 1.46
N ALA A 107 -1.97 -5.78 1.68
CA ALA A 107 -1.94 -4.83 2.76
C ALA A 107 -3.33 -4.51 3.28
N TYR A 108 -3.39 -4.08 4.53
CA TYR A 108 -4.56 -3.37 5.06
C TYR A 108 -4.32 -1.88 4.94
N LEU A 109 -5.27 -1.16 4.34
CA LEU A 109 -5.30 0.29 4.35
C LEU A 109 -6.26 0.72 5.46
N ILE A 110 -5.76 1.52 6.39
CA ILE A 110 -6.53 2.03 7.52
C ILE A 110 -6.80 3.50 7.25
N TYR A 111 -8.06 3.88 7.21
CA TYR A 111 -8.45 5.22 6.81
C TYR A 111 -9.66 5.69 7.59
N GLY A 112 -9.88 7.00 7.59
CA GLY A 112 -10.98 7.64 8.31
C GLY A 112 -11.61 8.76 7.49
N GLY A 113 -12.65 9.26 8.00
CA GLY A 113 -13.38 10.36 7.40
C GLY A 113 -14.82 10.05 7.20
#